data_c56fd07639c0e337fe6b94b5a61a2891
#
_entry.id   c56fd07639c0e337fe6b94b5a61a2891
#
_cell.length_a   1.000
_cell.length_b   1.000
_cell.length_c   1.000
_cell.angle_alpha   90.00
_cell.angle_beta   90.00
_cell.angle_gamma   90.00
#
_symmetry.space_group_name_H-M   'P 1'
#
loop_
_entity.id
_entity.type
_entity.pdbx_description
1 polymer ?
#
loop_
_entity_poly.entity_id
_entity_poly.type
_entity_poly.pdbx_seq_one_letter_code
_entity_poly.pdbx_strand_id
1 'polypeptide(L)'
;GLSRRQKILAQSISAILICVWLLSLNSKTIGAELLIPFFKDLIIPLNALAFLIIGWFALVGSSNSVNLTDGLDGLAIMPVILISGALAVFAYIGGNYNFSGYLNMPFMPGTGEIFVLCAALVGAGFGFLWFNTYPAEIFMGDTGSLSLGAILGLSLITIVRRRRTTPSRNSMHAHP
;
A
#
# COMPACT_ATOMS: atom_id res chain seq x y z
N GLY A 1 -15.68 18.31 -17.24
CA GLY A 1 -14.76 17.58 -16.35
C GLY A 1 -13.44 18.31 -16.17
N LEU A 2 -12.67 17.92 -15.13
CA LEU A 2 -11.36 18.51 -14.83
C LEU A 2 -10.39 18.27 -15.99
N SER A 3 -9.55 19.27 -16.30
CA SER A 3 -8.49 19.10 -17.29
C SER A 3 -7.43 18.10 -16.77
N ARG A 4 -6.68 17.45 -17.67
CA ARG A 4 -5.64 16.48 -17.33
C ARG A 4 -4.62 17.03 -16.32
N ARG A 5 -4.24 18.32 -16.47
CA ARG A 5 -3.32 19.01 -15.55
C ARG A 5 -3.93 19.19 -14.16
N GLN A 6 -5.21 19.52 -14.07
CA GLN A 6 -5.92 19.69 -12.79
C GLN A 6 -6.05 18.35 -12.05
N LYS A 7 -6.31 17.25 -12.77
CA LYS A 7 -6.32 15.90 -12.16
C LYS A 7 -4.98 15.57 -11.50
N ILE A 8 -3.87 15.70 -12.23
CA ILE A 8 -2.51 15.40 -11.72
C ILE A 8 -2.15 16.32 -10.55
N LEU A 9 -2.50 17.60 -10.60
CA LEU A 9 -2.26 18.54 -9.50
C LEU A 9 -3.03 18.13 -8.24
N ALA A 10 -4.31 17.82 -8.36
CA ALA A 10 -5.13 17.38 -7.22
C ALA A 10 -4.59 16.08 -6.60
N GLN A 11 -4.25 15.09 -7.43
CA GLN A 11 -3.63 13.84 -6.98
C GLN A 11 -2.29 14.07 -6.29
N SER A 12 -1.43 14.94 -6.84
CA SER A 12 -0.12 15.25 -6.25
C SER A 12 -0.26 15.94 -4.90
N ILE A 13 -1.16 16.89 -4.77
CA ILE A 13 -1.44 17.58 -3.49
C ILE A 13 -1.93 16.55 -2.46
N SER A 14 -2.90 15.72 -2.81
CA SER A 14 -3.43 14.68 -1.92
C SER A 14 -2.35 13.68 -1.50
N ALA A 15 -1.52 13.22 -2.46
CA ALA A 15 -0.44 12.29 -2.18
C ALA A 15 0.61 12.89 -1.22
N ILE A 16 1.00 14.15 -1.43
CA ILE A 16 1.95 14.85 -0.54
C ILE A 16 1.35 15.00 0.86
N LEU A 17 0.09 15.40 0.99
CA LEU A 17 -0.59 15.54 2.28
C LEU A 17 -0.63 14.21 3.04
N ILE A 18 -0.97 13.11 2.35
CA ILE A 18 -0.97 11.77 2.94
C ILE A 18 0.44 11.37 3.40
N CYS A 19 1.45 11.59 2.56
CA CYS A 19 2.83 11.25 2.92
C CYS A 19 3.36 12.09 4.09
N VAL A 20 3.05 13.39 4.14
CA VAL A 20 3.40 14.27 5.27
C VAL A 20 2.68 13.82 6.54
N TRP A 21 1.39 13.49 6.45
CA TRP A 21 0.64 12.95 7.58
C TRP A 21 1.23 11.63 8.08
N LEU A 22 1.57 10.72 7.17
CA LEU A 22 2.26 9.48 7.54
C LEU A 22 3.60 9.76 8.24
N LEU A 23 4.39 10.74 7.80
CA LEU A 23 5.64 11.13 8.46
C LEU A 23 5.38 11.70 9.85
N SER A 24 4.32 12.50 10.04
CA SER A 24 3.99 13.11 11.34
C SER A 24 3.58 12.10 12.40
N LEU A 25 2.96 10.98 12.01
CA LEU A 25 2.63 9.88 12.93
C LEU A 25 3.87 9.20 13.52
N ASN A 26 5.07 9.49 13.02
CA ASN A 26 6.33 8.90 13.43
C ASN A 26 7.32 9.90 14.04
N SER A 27 6.85 10.95 14.68
CA SER A 27 7.65 12.08 15.18
C SER A 27 8.79 11.73 16.16
N LYS A 28 8.91 10.49 16.63
CA LYS A 28 10.00 10.06 17.55
C LYS A 28 11.23 9.48 16.85
N THR A 29 11.17 9.17 15.56
CA THR A 29 12.34 8.74 14.79
C THR A 29 12.14 9.15 13.32
N ILE A 30 12.82 10.20 12.90
CA ILE A 30 12.92 10.63 11.50
C ILE A 30 13.70 9.55 10.75
N GLY A 31 13.00 8.57 10.19
CA GLY A 31 13.61 7.51 9.41
C GLY A 31 12.57 6.44 9.07
N ALA A 32 12.08 6.46 7.85
CA ALA A 32 11.45 5.30 7.25
C ALA A 32 12.56 4.40 6.73
N GLU A 33 12.48 3.09 6.95
CA GLU A 33 13.37 2.10 6.34
C GLU A 33 12.61 1.43 5.21
N LEU A 34 13.20 1.40 4.03
CA LEU A 34 12.67 0.67 2.89
C LEU A 34 13.24 -0.75 2.93
N LEU A 35 12.35 -1.72 3.03
CA LEU A 35 12.68 -3.14 2.87
C LEU A 35 12.52 -3.51 1.41
N ILE A 36 13.59 -4.02 0.81
CA ILE A 36 13.52 -4.55 -0.55
C ILE A 36 13.18 -6.04 -0.45
N PRO A 37 12.03 -6.48 -1.00
CA PRO A 37 11.72 -7.90 -1.10
C PRO A 37 12.87 -8.64 -1.77
N PHE A 38 13.20 -9.86 -1.31
CA PHE A 38 14.30 -10.72 -1.75
C PHE A 38 15.70 -10.37 -1.23
N PHE A 39 15.98 -9.12 -0.81
CA PHE A 39 17.28 -8.74 -0.24
C PHE A 39 17.11 -8.38 1.24
N LYS A 40 17.10 -9.43 2.09
CA LYS A 40 16.76 -9.31 3.53
C LYS A 40 17.71 -8.40 4.33
N ASP A 41 18.96 -8.32 3.90
CA ASP A 41 19.99 -7.53 4.57
C ASP A 41 20.11 -6.09 4.02
N LEU A 42 19.39 -5.79 2.93
CA LEU A 42 19.42 -4.48 2.30
C LEU A 42 18.32 -3.59 2.88
N ILE A 43 18.65 -2.93 3.97
CA ILE A 43 17.79 -1.92 4.60
C ILE A 43 18.27 -0.55 4.14
N ILE A 44 17.46 0.16 3.38
CA ILE A 44 17.79 1.50 2.90
C ILE A 44 17.14 2.52 3.84
N PRO A 45 17.93 3.30 4.61
CA PRO A 45 17.37 4.39 5.39
C PRO A 45 16.87 5.48 4.45
N LEU A 46 15.55 5.73 4.49
CA LEU A 46 14.94 6.81 3.72
C LEU A 46 14.92 8.10 4.55
N ASN A 47 15.48 9.16 3.99
CA ASN A 47 15.21 10.49 4.51
C ASN A 47 13.78 10.94 4.15
N ALA A 48 13.28 12.00 4.78
CA ALA A 48 11.92 12.48 4.55
C ALA A 48 11.65 12.82 3.08
N LEU A 49 12.62 13.39 2.37
CA LEU A 49 12.49 13.74 0.97
C LEU A 49 12.36 12.49 0.08
N ALA A 50 13.23 11.49 0.28
CA ALA A 50 13.15 10.23 -0.46
C ALA A 50 11.82 9.50 -0.21
N PHE A 51 11.33 9.51 1.03
CA PHE A 51 10.03 8.96 1.38
C PHE A 51 8.89 9.68 0.65
N LEU A 52 8.91 11.03 0.60
CA LEU A 52 7.91 11.81 -0.12
C LEU A 52 7.91 11.50 -1.62
N ILE A 53 9.09 11.39 -2.24
CA ILE A 53 9.22 11.06 -3.67
C ILE A 53 8.67 9.66 -3.96
N ILE A 54 9.11 8.64 -3.22
CA ILE A 54 8.66 7.25 -3.40
C ILE A 54 7.16 7.15 -3.13
N GLY A 55 6.67 7.78 -2.06
CA GLY A 55 5.26 7.80 -1.71
C GLY A 55 4.40 8.48 -2.77
N TRP A 56 4.88 9.59 -3.33
CA TRP A 56 4.20 10.26 -4.44
C TRP A 56 4.11 9.35 -5.67
N PHE A 57 5.21 8.72 -6.07
CA PHE A 57 5.20 7.78 -7.20
C PHE A 57 4.28 6.58 -6.93
N ALA A 58 4.30 6.03 -5.73
CA ALA A 58 3.43 4.91 -5.40
C ALA A 58 1.95 5.29 -5.42
N LEU A 59 1.56 6.44 -4.84
CA LEU A 59 0.16 6.87 -4.79
C LEU A 59 -0.34 7.34 -6.15
N VAL A 60 0.36 8.28 -6.78
CA VAL A 60 -0.06 8.84 -8.08
C VAL A 60 0.13 7.84 -9.19
N GLY A 61 1.22 7.06 -9.17
CA GLY A 61 1.51 6.03 -10.15
C GLY A 61 0.46 4.91 -10.14
N SER A 62 0.19 4.30 -8.99
CA SER A 62 -0.82 3.23 -8.88
C SER A 62 -2.24 3.74 -9.20
N SER A 63 -2.60 4.95 -8.75
CA SER A 63 -3.87 5.59 -9.06
C SER A 63 -4.09 5.74 -10.58
N ASN A 64 -3.10 6.29 -11.28
CA ASN A 64 -3.20 6.45 -12.73
C ASN A 64 -3.06 5.12 -13.49
N SER A 65 -2.29 4.15 -12.98
CA SER A 65 -2.18 2.83 -13.61
C SER A 65 -3.51 2.11 -13.63
N VAL A 66 -4.23 2.07 -12.51
CA VAL A 66 -5.57 1.46 -12.46
C VAL A 66 -6.54 2.21 -13.38
N ASN A 67 -6.49 3.55 -13.38
CA ASN A 67 -7.36 4.35 -14.26
C ASN A 67 -7.08 4.12 -15.75
N LEU A 68 -5.81 3.90 -16.13
CA LEU A 68 -5.46 3.60 -17.52
C LEU A 68 -5.90 2.20 -17.96
N THR A 69 -6.02 1.24 -17.04
CA THR A 69 -6.53 -0.09 -17.34
C THR A 69 -8.05 -0.16 -17.41
N ASP A 70 -8.76 0.88 -16.96
CA ASP A 70 -10.22 0.97 -16.96
C ASP A 70 -10.77 1.38 -18.35
N GLY A 71 -10.33 0.68 -19.38
CA GLY A 71 -10.74 0.91 -20.78
C GLY A 71 -11.54 -0.22 -21.41
N LEU A 72 -11.58 -1.39 -20.78
CA LEU A 72 -12.30 -2.58 -21.25
C LEU A 72 -13.03 -3.25 -20.08
N ASP A 73 -14.16 -3.90 -20.39
CA ASP A 73 -14.98 -4.60 -19.41
C ASP A 73 -14.17 -5.62 -18.61
N GLY A 74 -14.21 -5.52 -17.28
CA GLY A 74 -13.51 -6.42 -16.37
C GLY A 74 -11.98 -6.22 -16.27
N LEU A 75 -11.37 -5.46 -17.17
CA LEU A 75 -9.90 -5.38 -17.27
C LEU A 75 -9.27 -4.69 -16.06
N ALA A 76 -9.84 -3.62 -15.53
CA ALA A 76 -9.26 -2.87 -14.40
C ALA A 76 -9.40 -3.61 -13.08
N ILE A 77 -10.55 -4.24 -12.84
CA ILE A 77 -10.84 -4.85 -11.53
C ILE A 77 -10.03 -6.11 -11.26
N MET A 78 -9.70 -6.92 -12.29
CA MET A 78 -8.90 -8.14 -12.11
C MET A 78 -7.50 -7.87 -11.53
N PRO A 79 -6.65 -6.97 -12.08
CA PRO A 79 -5.40 -6.59 -11.45
C PRO A 79 -5.57 -6.05 -10.03
N VAL A 80 -6.63 -5.28 -9.75
CA VAL A 80 -6.92 -4.77 -8.40
C VAL A 80 -7.14 -5.91 -7.42
N ILE A 81 -7.94 -6.93 -7.78
CA ILE A 81 -8.18 -8.12 -6.97
C ILE A 81 -6.86 -8.87 -6.71
N LEU A 82 -6.08 -9.13 -7.75
CA LEU A 82 -4.82 -9.88 -7.65
C LEU A 82 -3.78 -9.15 -6.79
N ILE A 83 -3.60 -7.85 -7.01
CA ILE A 83 -2.66 -7.04 -6.23
C ILE A 83 -3.13 -6.92 -4.78
N SER A 84 -4.43 -6.68 -4.54
CA SER A 84 -4.99 -6.65 -3.18
C SER A 84 -4.79 -7.98 -2.46
N GLY A 85 -4.99 -9.11 -3.15
CA GLY A 85 -4.74 -10.44 -2.60
C GLY A 85 -3.29 -10.65 -2.23
N ALA A 86 -2.36 -10.27 -3.09
CA ALA A 86 -0.92 -10.34 -2.81
C ALA A 86 -0.54 -9.45 -1.60
N LEU A 87 -1.01 -8.20 -1.57
CA LEU A 87 -0.77 -7.28 -0.45
C LEU A 87 -1.38 -7.81 0.86
N ALA A 88 -2.56 -8.44 0.81
CA ALA A 88 -3.19 -9.09 1.96
C ALA A 88 -2.27 -10.18 2.54
N VAL A 89 -1.71 -11.05 1.70
CA VAL A 89 -0.78 -12.11 2.13
C VAL A 89 0.46 -11.50 2.80
N PHE A 90 1.08 -10.50 2.17
CA PHE A 90 2.25 -9.83 2.77
C PHE A 90 1.92 -9.11 4.08
N ALA A 91 0.77 -8.45 4.16
CA ALA A 91 0.31 -7.78 5.37
C ALA A 91 0.05 -8.78 6.52
N TYR A 92 -0.55 -9.93 6.21
CA TYR A 92 -0.80 -11.00 7.17
C TYR A 92 0.49 -11.59 7.71
N ILE A 93 1.43 -11.95 6.82
CA ILE A 93 2.72 -12.53 7.20
C ILE A 93 3.52 -11.52 8.05
N GLY A 94 3.64 -10.27 7.58
CA GLY A 94 4.38 -9.23 8.31
C GLY A 94 3.75 -8.83 9.64
N GLY A 95 2.43 -8.94 9.76
CA GLY A 95 1.69 -8.64 10.99
C GLY A 95 1.66 -9.77 12.03
N ASN A 96 2.05 -10.99 11.66
CA ASN A 96 2.04 -12.15 12.53
C ASN A 96 3.46 -12.51 12.97
N TYR A 97 3.72 -12.49 14.29
CA TYR A 97 5.03 -12.76 14.86
C TYR A 97 5.59 -14.14 14.49
N ASN A 98 4.75 -15.19 14.54
CA ASN A 98 5.17 -16.56 14.26
C ASN A 98 5.51 -16.75 12.77
N PHE A 99 4.66 -16.26 11.87
CA PHE A 99 4.90 -16.39 10.43
C PHE A 99 6.07 -15.53 9.95
N SER A 100 6.20 -14.32 10.48
CA SER A 100 7.33 -13.45 10.15
C SER A 100 8.66 -14.09 10.62
N GLY A 101 8.70 -14.66 11.81
CA GLY A 101 9.86 -15.39 12.30
C GLY A 101 10.20 -16.63 11.48
N TYR A 102 9.19 -17.47 11.15
CA TYR A 102 9.39 -18.67 10.35
C TYR A 102 9.93 -18.36 8.95
N LEU A 103 9.40 -17.32 8.29
CA LEU A 103 9.82 -16.92 6.95
C LEU A 103 11.04 -15.98 6.97
N ASN A 104 11.58 -15.71 8.16
CA ASN A 104 12.69 -14.77 8.34
C ASN A 104 12.40 -13.39 7.70
N MET A 105 11.17 -12.93 7.87
CA MET A 105 10.71 -11.60 7.44
C MET A 105 10.63 -10.66 8.65
N PRO A 106 10.80 -9.36 8.45
CA PRO A 106 10.68 -8.42 9.56
C PRO A 106 9.25 -8.37 10.08
N PHE A 107 9.10 -8.51 11.40
CA PHE A 107 7.81 -8.32 12.05
C PHE A 107 7.41 -6.83 12.02
N MET A 108 6.21 -6.56 11.52
CA MET A 108 5.66 -5.21 11.36
C MET A 108 4.32 -5.10 12.10
N PRO A 109 4.32 -4.71 13.37
CA PRO A 109 3.09 -4.59 14.14
C PRO A 109 2.15 -3.56 13.52
N GLY A 110 0.86 -3.91 13.44
CA GLY A 110 -0.20 -3.06 12.87
C GLY A 110 -0.49 -3.28 11.38
N THR A 111 0.28 -4.10 10.65
CA THR A 111 -0.06 -4.43 9.26
C THR A 111 -1.26 -5.37 9.13
N GLY A 112 -1.71 -5.99 10.23
CA GLY A 112 -2.94 -6.78 10.26
C GLY A 112 -4.19 -5.98 9.84
N GLU A 113 -4.24 -4.68 10.14
CA GLU A 113 -5.35 -3.81 9.70
C GLU A 113 -5.37 -3.65 8.18
N ILE A 114 -4.19 -3.64 7.55
CA ILE A 114 -4.08 -3.56 6.08
C ILE A 114 -4.55 -4.87 5.45
N PHE A 115 -4.32 -6.02 6.10
CA PHE A 115 -4.88 -7.29 5.65
C PHE A 115 -6.40 -7.21 5.54
N VAL A 116 -7.08 -6.68 6.56
CA VAL A 116 -8.55 -6.54 6.56
C VAL A 116 -9.01 -5.64 5.40
N LEU A 117 -8.35 -4.51 5.19
CA LEU A 117 -8.65 -3.60 4.07
C LEU A 117 -8.47 -4.30 2.72
N CYS A 118 -7.33 -4.96 2.51
CA CYS A 118 -7.05 -5.66 1.26
C CYS A 118 -8.00 -6.83 1.02
N ALA A 119 -8.37 -7.58 2.06
CA ALA A 119 -9.36 -8.67 1.96
C ALA A 119 -10.75 -8.13 1.58
N ALA A 120 -11.15 -6.98 2.16
CA ALA A 120 -12.39 -6.31 1.79
C ALA A 120 -12.38 -5.86 0.32
N LEU A 121 -11.25 -5.34 -0.19
CA LEU A 121 -11.09 -4.98 -1.60
C LEU A 121 -11.21 -6.20 -2.52
N VAL A 122 -10.65 -7.35 -2.14
CA VAL A 122 -10.78 -8.60 -2.88
C VAL A 122 -12.24 -9.02 -2.96
N GLY A 123 -12.96 -9.04 -1.82
CA GLY A 123 -14.37 -9.40 -1.78
C GLY A 123 -15.25 -8.46 -2.59
N ALA A 124 -15.08 -7.14 -2.40
CA ALA A 124 -15.81 -6.13 -3.18
C ALA A 124 -15.47 -6.20 -4.67
N GLY A 125 -14.20 -6.46 -5.00
CA GLY A 125 -13.74 -6.63 -6.37
C GLY A 125 -14.40 -7.79 -7.08
N PHE A 126 -14.53 -8.96 -6.44
CA PHE A 126 -15.26 -10.10 -7.00
C PHE A 126 -16.74 -9.78 -7.18
N GLY A 127 -17.39 -9.10 -6.22
CA GLY A 127 -18.77 -8.66 -6.36
C GLY A 127 -18.96 -7.70 -7.53
N PHE A 128 -18.05 -6.73 -7.68
CA PHE A 128 -18.09 -5.80 -8.81
C PHE A 128 -17.82 -6.50 -10.14
N LEU A 129 -16.83 -7.41 -10.19
CA LEU A 129 -16.46 -8.15 -11.39
C LEU A 129 -17.65 -8.94 -11.97
N TRP A 130 -18.53 -9.46 -11.11
CA TRP A 130 -19.72 -10.20 -11.55
C TRP A 130 -20.61 -9.40 -12.53
N PHE A 131 -20.72 -8.09 -12.30
CA PHE A 131 -21.52 -7.19 -13.13
C PHE A 131 -20.68 -6.41 -14.16
N ASN A 132 -19.35 -6.43 -14.02
CA ASN A 132 -18.43 -5.73 -14.92
C ASN A 132 -17.76 -6.66 -15.95
N THR A 133 -18.03 -7.98 -15.94
CA THR A 133 -17.64 -8.90 -17.01
C THR A 133 -18.39 -8.61 -18.30
N TYR A 134 -17.72 -8.89 -19.43
CA TYR A 134 -18.32 -8.64 -20.74
C TYR A 134 -19.60 -9.51 -20.97
N PRO A 135 -20.71 -8.93 -21.45
CA PRO A 135 -20.96 -7.49 -21.61
C PRO A 135 -21.25 -6.82 -20.25
N ALA A 136 -20.51 -5.75 -19.94
CA ALA A 136 -20.62 -5.10 -18.62
C ALA A 136 -21.95 -4.37 -18.43
N GLU A 137 -22.60 -4.63 -17.29
CA GLU A 137 -23.82 -3.94 -16.87
C GLU A 137 -23.50 -2.66 -16.09
N ILE A 138 -22.33 -2.62 -15.39
CA ILE A 138 -21.88 -1.47 -14.62
C ILE A 138 -20.41 -1.15 -14.92
N PHE A 139 -20.07 0.13 -14.86
CA PHE A 139 -18.73 0.65 -15.13
C PHE A 139 -18.16 1.35 -13.89
N MET A 140 -16.85 1.24 -13.69
CA MET A 140 -16.18 1.82 -12.52
C MET A 140 -16.03 3.34 -12.63
N GLY A 141 -15.63 3.82 -13.78
CA GLY A 141 -15.35 5.22 -14.06
C GLY A 141 -14.10 5.76 -13.32
N ASP A 142 -13.71 7.00 -13.68
CA ASP A 142 -12.50 7.64 -13.16
C ASP A 142 -12.46 7.73 -11.63
N THR A 143 -13.59 7.96 -10.98
CA THR A 143 -13.63 8.11 -9.51
C THR A 143 -13.31 6.79 -8.80
N GLY A 144 -13.85 5.69 -9.30
CA GLY A 144 -13.60 4.35 -8.74
C GLY A 144 -12.17 3.89 -8.98
N SER A 145 -11.72 3.94 -10.23
CA SER A 145 -10.40 3.45 -10.64
C SER A 145 -9.25 4.23 -9.99
N LEU A 146 -9.36 5.58 -9.91
CA LEU A 146 -8.36 6.41 -9.24
C LEU A 146 -8.30 6.13 -7.73
N SER A 147 -9.45 5.97 -7.10
CA SER A 147 -9.53 5.66 -5.66
C SER A 147 -8.95 4.30 -5.33
N LEU A 148 -9.30 3.26 -6.08
CA LEU A 148 -8.76 1.91 -5.88
C LEU A 148 -7.25 1.88 -6.06
N GLY A 149 -6.72 2.52 -7.11
CA GLY A 149 -5.28 2.61 -7.31
C GLY A 149 -4.58 3.36 -6.17
N ALA A 150 -5.16 4.45 -5.65
CA ALA A 150 -4.61 5.18 -4.51
C ALA A 150 -4.59 4.31 -3.22
N ILE A 151 -5.64 3.52 -2.97
CA ILE A 151 -5.70 2.60 -1.82
C ILE A 151 -4.61 1.51 -1.95
N LEU A 152 -4.40 0.94 -3.14
CA LEU A 152 -3.32 -0.01 -3.39
C LEU A 152 -1.95 0.59 -3.12
N GLY A 153 -1.70 1.80 -3.62
CA GLY A 153 -0.44 2.52 -3.39
C GLY A 153 -0.20 2.83 -1.92
N LEU A 154 -1.25 3.24 -1.19
CA LEU A 154 -1.17 3.49 0.25
C LEU A 154 -0.89 2.21 1.04
N SER A 155 -1.55 1.11 0.69
CA SER A 155 -1.34 -0.20 1.31
C SER A 155 0.10 -0.67 1.10
N LEU A 156 0.62 -0.54 -0.12
CA LEU A 156 2.01 -0.87 -0.45
C LEU A 156 3.00 -0.07 0.41
N ILE A 157 2.85 1.27 0.46
CA ILE A 157 3.74 2.14 1.25
C ILE A 157 3.73 1.73 2.72
N THR A 158 2.55 1.41 3.25
CA THR A 158 2.39 1.09 4.66
C THR A 158 2.99 -0.28 5.01
N ILE A 159 2.90 -1.27 4.10
CA ILE A 159 3.51 -2.59 4.27
C ILE A 159 5.04 -2.52 4.16
N VAL A 160 5.56 -1.77 3.17
CA VAL A 160 7.01 -1.71 2.91
C VAL A 160 7.74 -0.83 3.92
N ARG A 161 7.02 0.06 4.61
CA ARG A 161 7.57 0.97 5.59
C ARG A 161 7.79 0.27 6.93
N ARG A 162 9.04 -0.02 7.29
CA ARG A 162 9.38 -0.47 8.63
C ARG A 162 9.37 0.70 9.61
N ARG A 163 8.62 0.57 10.73
CA ARG A 163 8.80 1.45 11.89
C ARG A 163 10.07 1.04 12.62
N ARG A 164 11.02 1.96 12.82
CA ARG A 164 12.10 1.75 13.79
C ARG A 164 11.47 1.67 15.19
N THR A 165 11.19 0.48 15.67
CA THR A 165 11.03 0.25 17.10
C THR A 165 12.43 0.22 17.68
N THR A 166 12.81 1.24 18.45
CA THR A 166 14.01 1.17 19.32
C THR A 166 13.86 -0.07 20.18
N PRO A 167 14.77 -1.06 20.13
CA PRO A 167 14.70 -2.18 21.06
C PRO A 167 14.76 -1.58 22.46
N SER A 168 13.75 -1.88 23.28
CA SER A 168 13.79 -1.48 24.67
C SER A 168 14.99 -2.21 25.28
N ARG A 169 15.90 -1.47 25.91
CA ARG A 169 17.13 -1.97 26.53
C ARG A 169 16.88 -3.06 27.59
N ASN A 170 15.62 -3.28 27.95
CA ASN A 170 15.18 -4.25 28.97
C ASN A 170 14.92 -5.67 28.46
N SER A 171 14.94 -5.93 27.16
CA SER A 171 14.71 -7.29 26.64
C SER A 171 15.99 -8.12 26.51
N MET A 172 17.17 -7.54 26.78
CA MET A 172 18.46 -8.26 26.69
C MET A 172 18.85 -9.00 27.96
N HIS A 173 18.06 -8.92 29.04
CA HIS A 173 18.37 -9.57 30.34
C HIS A 173 17.34 -10.61 30.79
N ALA A 174 16.45 -11.07 29.93
CA ALA A 174 15.45 -12.06 30.29
C ALA A 174 15.59 -13.35 29.47
N HIS A 175 16.76 -14.00 29.58
CA HIS A 175 16.86 -15.46 29.43
C HIS A 175 17.96 -15.95 30.36
N PRO A 176 17.59 -16.79 31.40
CA PRO A 176 18.56 -17.59 32.12
C PRO A 176 19.10 -18.71 31.25
#